data_dda44f437c67b86041e2d450ee4a2e12
#
_entry.id   dda44f437c67b86041e2d450ee4a2e12
#
_cell.length_a   1.000
_cell.length_b   1.000
_cell.length_c   1.000
_cell.angle_alpha   90.00
_cell.angle_beta   90.00
_cell.angle_gamma   90.00
#
_symmetry.space_group_name_H-M   'P 1'
#
loop_
_entity.id
_entity.type
_entity.pdbx_description
1 polymer ?
#
loop_
_entity_poly.entity_id
_entity_poly.type
_entity_poly.pdbx_seq_one_letter_code
_entity_poly.pdbx_strand_id
1 'polypeptide(L)'
;MKRFNLLILLLVSAMTSVVAEQTPTAPDQVSSMCEWLRKLSGWPAHYCYCSEESHTFGFPLDTKITETVWYNATLGDVKQGITAYLYADCEVKLDIYSLCSSANAMYSYTLSPNQTRDINSDAIENKLASLGVQDISDYTPVHLKIYPVGGTGGRVICMPYNQGYHSTCSDCLAIFPEMTIVSSHADDVFYLDPTYIPQGKGLAVSWNEPNAIPCHLKITRATCDGELLAEADIATGEQSYHIDINLLENARVAGERLYLHFTHDASAVGRILLQEYENTPTSLIDVITESEAQIIIDRNGMMYIRRGNERYTVLGNKL
;
A
#
# COMPACT_ATOMS: atom_id res chain seq x y z
N MET A 1 24.40 -48.67 13.00
CA MET A 1 24.53 -47.24 13.40
C MET A 1 25.89 -46.58 13.11
N LYS A 2 27.03 -47.26 13.28
CA LYS A 2 28.38 -46.65 13.01
C LYS A 2 28.65 -46.28 11.53
N ARG A 3 28.06 -47.01 10.56
CA ARG A 3 28.29 -46.75 9.10
C ARG A 3 27.50 -45.57 8.57
N PHE A 4 26.36 -45.25 9.18
CA PHE A 4 25.53 -44.13 8.78
C PHE A 4 26.14 -42.77 9.15
N ASN A 5 26.76 -42.70 10.33
CA ASN A 5 27.46 -41.49 10.78
C ASN A 5 28.71 -41.18 9.93
N LEU A 6 29.38 -42.21 9.38
CA LEU A 6 30.53 -42.01 8.51
C LEU A 6 30.14 -41.42 7.15
N LEU A 7 28.98 -41.83 6.63
CA LEU A 7 28.48 -41.31 5.33
C LEU A 7 28.07 -39.85 5.45
N ILE A 8 27.43 -39.44 6.55
CA ILE A 8 27.06 -38.04 6.82
C ILE A 8 28.32 -37.19 7.03
N LEU A 9 29.33 -37.70 7.71
CA LEU A 9 30.59 -36.98 7.90
C LEU A 9 31.36 -36.79 6.60
N LEU A 10 31.35 -37.79 5.71
CA LEU A 10 31.95 -37.68 4.38
C LEU A 10 31.17 -36.73 3.44
N LEU A 11 29.84 -36.67 3.53
CA LEU A 11 29.02 -35.71 2.80
C LEU A 11 29.25 -34.27 3.32
N VAL A 12 29.36 -34.08 4.61
CA VAL A 12 29.65 -32.76 5.21
C VAL A 12 31.06 -32.32 4.90
N SER A 13 32.05 -33.23 4.94
CA SER A 13 33.45 -32.91 4.58
C SER A 13 33.63 -32.69 3.07
N ALA A 14 32.84 -33.37 2.21
CA ALA A 14 32.84 -33.12 0.78
C ALA A 14 32.19 -31.74 0.44
N MET A 15 31.16 -31.35 1.19
CA MET A 15 30.57 -30.02 1.06
C MET A 15 31.50 -28.90 1.56
N THR A 16 32.24 -29.14 2.66
CA THR A 16 33.18 -28.12 3.15
C THR A 16 34.44 -27.98 2.29
N SER A 17 34.88 -29.03 1.58
CA SER A 17 35.99 -28.94 0.64
C SER A 17 35.62 -28.29 -0.68
N VAL A 18 34.37 -28.35 -1.09
CA VAL A 18 33.85 -27.63 -2.28
C VAL A 18 33.62 -26.15 -1.99
N VAL A 19 33.28 -25.81 -0.74
CA VAL A 19 33.04 -24.41 -0.31
C VAL A 19 34.36 -23.65 -0.03
N ALA A 20 35.48 -24.36 0.24
CA ALA A 20 36.74 -23.72 0.61
C ALA A 20 37.60 -23.24 -0.57
N GLU A 21 37.27 -23.63 -1.81
CA GLU A 21 38.11 -23.28 -2.99
C GLU A 21 37.48 -22.35 -4.00
N GLN A 22 36.25 -21.88 -3.75
CA GLN A 22 35.60 -20.90 -4.62
C GLN A 22 35.18 -19.67 -3.82
N THR A 23 35.95 -18.59 -3.94
CA THR A 23 35.42 -17.25 -3.67
C THR A 23 34.13 -17.08 -4.47
N PRO A 24 33.01 -16.73 -3.82
CA PRO A 24 31.73 -16.55 -4.53
C PRO A 24 31.87 -15.35 -5.47
N THR A 25 32.19 -15.63 -6.72
CA THR A 25 32.13 -14.67 -7.81
C THR A 25 30.81 -14.84 -8.51
N ALA A 26 29.95 -13.89 -8.34
CA ALA A 26 28.73 -13.63 -9.07
C ALA A 26 27.43 -14.36 -8.59
N PRO A 27 26.28 -13.69 -8.72
CA PRO A 27 24.94 -14.21 -8.45
C PRO A 27 24.62 -15.55 -9.12
N ASP A 28 25.26 -15.84 -10.25
CA ASP A 28 25.06 -17.06 -11.03
C ASP A 28 25.36 -18.37 -10.29
N GLN A 29 26.29 -18.35 -9.33
CA GLN A 29 26.63 -19.57 -8.58
C GLN A 29 25.63 -19.87 -7.46
N VAL A 30 25.12 -18.83 -6.82
CA VAL A 30 24.10 -18.98 -5.77
C VAL A 30 22.80 -19.47 -6.39
N SER A 31 22.41 -18.95 -7.57
CA SER A 31 21.18 -19.37 -8.24
C SER A 31 21.26 -20.78 -8.79
N SER A 32 22.42 -21.24 -9.31
CA SER A 32 22.62 -22.60 -9.76
C SER A 32 22.58 -23.62 -8.62
N MET A 33 23.07 -23.25 -7.43
CA MET A 33 22.95 -24.06 -6.23
C MET A 33 21.50 -24.11 -5.75
N CYS A 34 20.78 -23.02 -5.77
CA CYS A 34 19.37 -22.96 -5.44
C CYS A 34 18.50 -23.79 -6.41
N GLU A 35 18.82 -23.76 -7.71
CA GLU A 35 18.17 -24.61 -8.69
C GLU A 35 18.44 -26.11 -8.45
N TRP A 36 19.65 -26.45 -8.06
CA TRP A 36 20.00 -27.81 -7.70
C TRP A 36 19.30 -28.26 -6.40
N LEU A 37 19.31 -27.42 -5.35
CA LEU A 37 18.61 -27.70 -4.08
C LEU A 37 17.10 -27.84 -4.28
N ARG A 38 16.49 -27.06 -5.17
CA ARG A 38 15.08 -27.18 -5.52
C ARG A 38 14.73 -28.53 -6.13
N LYS A 39 15.64 -29.14 -6.90
CA LYS A 39 15.47 -30.48 -7.47
C LYS A 39 15.54 -31.59 -6.40
N LEU A 40 16.07 -31.28 -5.23
CA LEU A 40 16.00 -32.18 -4.08
C LEU A 40 14.64 -32.01 -3.39
N SER A 41 13.76 -33.00 -3.54
CA SER A 41 12.40 -32.93 -3.00
C SER A 41 12.41 -32.60 -1.50
N GLY A 42 11.61 -31.59 -1.09
CA GLY A 42 11.45 -31.16 0.30
C GLY A 42 12.39 -30.05 0.78
N TRP A 43 13.18 -29.45 -0.10
CA TRP A 43 14.00 -28.29 0.29
C TRP A 43 13.17 -27.00 0.23
N PRO A 44 13.05 -26.23 1.34
CA PRO A 44 12.27 -25.01 1.35
C PRO A 44 12.87 -23.93 0.45
N ALA A 45 12.06 -23.30 -0.38
CA ALA A 45 12.48 -22.28 -1.35
C ALA A 45 13.09 -21.00 -0.70
N HIS A 46 12.77 -20.72 0.54
CA HIS A 46 13.25 -19.53 1.26
C HIS A 46 14.76 -19.55 1.60
N TYR A 47 15.47 -20.62 1.29
CA TYR A 47 16.94 -20.66 1.38
C TYR A 47 17.66 -20.18 0.11
N CYS A 48 16.91 -19.80 -0.93
CA CYS A 48 17.49 -19.30 -2.17
C CYS A 48 17.51 -17.77 -2.16
N TYR A 49 18.59 -17.18 -1.69
CA TYR A 49 18.77 -15.74 -1.65
C TYR A 49 19.38 -15.21 -2.94
N CYS A 50 18.87 -14.08 -3.45
CA CYS A 50 19.43 -13.40 -4.62
C CYS A 50 20.68 -12.61 -4.29
N SER A 51 20.85 -12.22 -3.04
CA SER A 51 22.02 -11.56 -2.48
C SER A 51 22.11 -11.88 -0.99
N GLU A 52 23.25 -11.61 -0.35
CA GLU A 52 23.40 -11.72 1.10
C GLU A 52 22.45 -10.77 1.86
N GLU A 53 21.99 -9.70 1.21
CA GLU A 53 21.09 -8.69 1.77
C GLU A 53 19.60 -8.90 1.36
N SER A 54 19.27 -10.07 0.79
CA SER A 54 17.88 -10.36 0.41
C SER A 54 17.00 -10.55 1.64
N HIS A 55 15.81 -9.97 1.58
CA HIS A 55 14.80 -10.09 2.63
C HIS A 55 13.78 -11.17 2.28
N THR A 56 13.08 -11.69 3.27
CA THR A 56 11.91 -12.54 3.04
C THR A 56 10.71 -11.65 2.71
N PHE A 57 10.00 -12.00 1.64
CA PHE A 57 8.74 -11.35 1.31
C PHE A 57 7.62 -11.87 2.21
N GLY A 58 6.71 -10.98 2.58
CA GLY A 58 5.50 -11.32 3.31
C GLY A 58 4.55 -10.13 3.29
N PHE A 59 3.26 -10.38 3.49
CA PHE A 59 2.27 -9.32 3.64
C PHE A 59 2.02 -8.97 5.11
N PRO A 60 1.86 -7.69 5.44
CA PRO A 60 2.09 -6.55 4.56
C PRO A 60 3.60 -6.32 4.37
N LEU A 61 4.01 -5.96 3.17
CA LEU A 61 5.31 -5.37 2.98
C LEU A 61 5.16 -3.85 3.15
N ASP A 62 5.89 -3.28 4.10
CA ASP A 62 5.95 -1.84 4.33
C ASP A 62 7.42 -1.46 4.45
N THR A 63 7.98 -0.91 3.41
CA THR A 63 9.41 -0.70 3.32
C THR A 63 9.78 0.63 2.66
N LYS A 64 10.89 1.21 3.12
CA LYS A 64 11.49 2.38 2.48
C LYS A 64 12.49 1.93 1.42
N ILE A 65 12.26 2.32 0.18
CA ILE A 65 13.12 2.00 -0.97
C ILE A 65 13.95 3.23 -1.31
N THR A 66 15.23 3.20 -0.96
CA THR A 66 16.23 4.22 -1.33
C THR A 66 17.29 3.68 -2.28
N GLU A 67 17.36 2.37 -2.40
CA GLU A 67 18.28 1.61 -3.24
C GLU A 67 17.60 0.33 -3.74
N THR A 68 18.32 -0.49 -4.48
CA THR A 68 17.81 -1.79 -4.92
C THR A 68 17.69 -2.74 -3.74
N VAL A 69 16.50 -3.27 -3.53
CA VAL A 69 16.22 -4.29 -2.51
C VAL A 69 15.65 -5.53 -3.17
N TRP A 70 16.13 -6.70 -2.72
CA TRP A 70 15.65 -8.00 -3.17
C TRP A 70 14.81 -8.66 -2.09
N TYR A 71 13.70 -9.26 -2.52
CA TYR A 71 12.83 -10.07 -1.67
C TYR A 71 12.72 -11.46 -2.24
N ASN A 72 12.90 -12.47 -1.39
CA ASN A 72 12.65 -13.86 -1.70
C ASN A 72 11.22 -14.20 -1.30
N ALA A 73 10.47 -14.70 -2.23
CA ALA A 73 9.08 -15.11 -2.08
C ALA A 73 8.89 -16.51 -2.66
N THR A 74 7.77 -17.12 -2.34
CA THR A 74 7.25 -18.29 -3.04
C THR A 74 6.04 -17.89 -3.87
N LEU A 75 5.64 -18.73 -4.83
CA LEU A 75 4.38 -18.52 -5.54
C LEU A 75 3.19 -18.45 -4.57
N GLY A 76 3.21 -19.27 -3.50
CA GLY A 76 2.21 -19.24 -2.44
C GLY A 76 2.11 -17.88 -1.74
N ASP A 77 3.26 -17.22 -1.49
CA ASP A 77 3.27 -15.89 -0.86
C ASP A 77 2.61 -14.84 -1.76
N VAL A 78 2.74 -14.95 -3.07
CA VAL A 78 2.20 -13.98 -4.05
C VAL A 78 0.91 -14.44 -4.73
N LYS A 79 0.41 -15.64 -4.41
CA LYS A 79 -0.75 -16.26 -5.05
C LYS A 79 -2.06 -15.47 -4.84
N GLN A 80 -2.13 -14.69 -3.79
CA GLN A 80 -3.27 -13.81 -3.53
C GLN A 80 -3.27 -12.55 -4.42
N GLY A 81 -2.24 -12.41 -5.28
CA GLY A 81 -1.96 -11.17 -6.00
C GLY A 81 -1.34 -10.12 -5.08
N ILE A 82 -0.88 -9.04 -5.67
CA ILE A 82 -0.23 -7.94 -4.95
C ILE A 82 -0.92 -6.64 -5.32
N THR A 83 -1.43 -5.91 -4.36
CA THR A 83 -1.73 -4.49 -4.50
C THR A 83 -0.55 -3.72 -3.94
N ALA A 84 0.18 -3.01 -4.79
CA ALA A 84 1.32 -2.19 -4.41
C ALA A 84 0.98 -0.70 -4.51
N TYR A 85 1.34 0.05 -3.48
CA TYR A 85 1.21 1.51 -3.42
C TYR A 85 2.58 2.13 -3.17
N LEU A 86 2.85 3.26 -3.82
CA LEU A 86 4.07 4.02 -3.65
C LEU A 86 3.77 5.43 -3.14
N TYR A 87 4.37 5.78 -2.01
CA TYR A 87 4.48 7.15 -1.52
C TYR A 87 5.92 7.64 -1.70
N ALA A 88 6.17 8.45 -2.74
CA ALA A 88 7.53 8.85 -3.13
C ALA A 88 7.56 10.14 -3.94
N ASP A 89 8.77 10.62 -4.18
CA ASP A 89 9.08 11.73 -5.08
C ASP A 89 9.53 11.28 -6.47
N CYS A 90 9.70 9.98 -6.68
CA CYS A 90 10.10 9.40 -7.97
C CYS A 90 9.40 8.06 -8.23
N GLU A 91 9.50 7.59 -9.46
CA GLU A 91 9.04 6.25 -9.82
C GLU A 91 9.87 5.16 -9.12
N VAL A 92 9.23 4.04 -8.81
CA VAL A 92 9.88 2.82 -8.33
C VAL A 92 9.49 1.68 -9.27
N LYS A 93 10.45 0.84 -9.63
CA LYS A 93 10.16 -0.39 -10.36
C LYS A 93 10.08 -1.57 -9.41
N LEU A 94 9.11 -2.43 -9.69
CA LEU A 94 8.94 -3.74 -9.08
C LEU A 94 9.07 -4.78 -10.20
N ASP A 95 10.18 -5.49 -10.19
CA ASP A 95 10.48 -6.55 -11.14
C ASP A 95 10.31 -7.91 -10.48
N ILE A 96 9.70 -8.86 -11.20
CA ILE A 96 9.48 -10.23 -10.73
C ILE A 96 10.31 -11.18 -11.57
N TYR A 97 11.10 -12.02 -10.92
CA TYR A 97 12.00 -12.99 -11.53
C TYR A 97 11.65 -14.42 -11.10
N SER A 98 11.83 -15.37 -12.00
CA SER A 98 11.79 -16.81 -11.68
C SER A 98 13.08 -17.28 -11.00
N LEU A 99 14.22 -16.69 -11.40
CA LEU A 99 15.54 -16.92 -10.84
C LEU A 99 16.27 -15.58 -10.77
N CYS A 100 17.08 -15.39 -9.75
CA CYS A 100 17.88 -14.16 -9.59
C CYS A 100 18.90 -13.97 -10.72
N SER A 101 19.40 -15.06 -11.30
CA SER A 101 20.34 -15.07 -12.44
C SER A 101 19.67 -14.81 -13.78
N SER A 102 18.33 -14.72 -13.83
CA SER A 102 17.65 -14.42 -15.08
C SER A 102 18.06 -13.02 -15.55
N ALA A 103 18.53 -12.92 -16.80
CA ALA A 103 18.92 -11.64 -17.41
C ALA A 103 17.73 -10.68 -17.53
N ASN A 104 16.51 -11.22 -17.60
CA ASN A 104 15.29 -10.45 -17.75
C ASN A 104 14.26 -10.84 -16.67
N ALA A 105 13.58 -9.85 -16.14
CA ALA A 105 12.43 -10.05 -15.31
C ALA A 105 11.30 -10.78 -16.08
N MET A 106 10.53 -11.61 -15.41
CA MET A 106 9.28 -12.16 -15.95
C MET A 106 8.27 -11.04 -16.19
N TYR A 107 8.20 -10.13 -15.23
CA TYR A 107 7.37 -8.93 -15.26
C TYR A 107 8.13 -7.76 -14.68
N SER A 108 7.86 -6.58 -15.21
CA SER A 108 8.36 -5.31 -14.71
C SER A 108 7.19 -4.34 -14.60
N TYR A 109 6.95 -3.88 -13.40
CA TYR A 109 5.89 -2.91 -13.09
C TYR A 109 6.52 -1.60 -12.67
N THR A 110 5.99 -0.51 -13.21
CA THR A 110 6.34 0.84 -12.75
C THR A 110 5.26 1.28 -11.77
N LEU A 111 5.71 1.65 -10.58
CA LEU A 111 4.90 2.30 -9.55
C LEU A 111 5.18 3.79 -9.67
N SER A 112 4.18 4.56 -10.08
CA SER A 112 4.26 6.02 -10.09
C SER A 112 3.96 6.58 -8.70
N PRO A 113 4.52 7.74 -8.33
CA PRO A 113 4.24 8.38 -7.06
C PRO A 113 2.75 8.56 -6.82
N ASN A 114 2.30 8.23 -5.62
CA ASN A 114 0.91 8.34 -5.17
C ASN A 114 -0.08 7.58 -6.07
N GLN A 115 0.31 6.39 -6.51
CA GLN A 115 -0.54 5.51 -7.29
C GLN A 115 -0.54 4.09 -6.72
N THR A 116 -1.68 3.43 -6.88
CA THR A 116 -1.85 2.02 -6.57
C THR A 116 -1.70 1.18 -7.84
N ARG A 117 -1.02 0.05 -7.73
CA ARG A 117 -0.83 -0.92 -8.83
C ARG A 117 -1.23 -2.31 -8.38
N ASP A 118 -2.17 -2.90 -9.10
CA ASP A 118 -2.57 -4.30 -8.89
C ASP A 118 -1.77 -5.24 -9.80
N ILE A 119 -1.31 -6.35 -9.23
CA ILE A 119 -0.52 -7.38 -9.90
C ILE A 119 -1.25 -8.71 -9.73
N ASN A 120 -1.69 -9.30 -10.84
CA ASN A 120 -2.42 -10.57 -10.83
C ASN A 120 -1.45 -11.76 -10.68
N SER A 121 -1.72 -12.65 -9.74
CA SER A 121 -0.94 -13.87 -9.50
C SER A 121 -1.02 -14.88 -10.63
N ASP A 122 -2.17 -15.00 -11.30
CA ASP A 122 -2.34 -15.98 -12.40
C ASP A 122 -1.37 -15.70 -13.55
N ALA A 123 -1.06 -14.42 -13.77
CA ALA A 123 -0.05 -14.02 -14.75
C ALA A 123 1.33 -14.56 -14.39
N ILE A 124 1.68 -14.57 -13.09
CA ILE A 124 2.98 -15.08 -12.60
C ILE A 124 3.08 -16.59 -12.82
N GLU A 125 2.05 -17.34 -12.44
CA GLU A 125 1.99 -18.80 -12.60
C GLU A 125 2.07 -19.21 -14.08
N ASN A 126 1.26 -18.59 -14.94
CA ASN A 126 1.28 -18.85 -16.38
C ASN A 126 2.65 -18.52 -17.00
N LYS A 127 3.32 -17.49 -16.52
CA LYS A 127 4.65 -17.11 -17.01
C LYS A 127 5.71 -18.12 -16.59
N LEU A 128 5.68 -18.61 -15.35
CA LEU A 128 6.55 -19.68 -14.87
C LEU A 128 6.41 -20.92 -15.74
N ALA A 129 5.18 -21.33 -16.04
CA ALA A 129 4.90 -22.47 -16.94
C ALA A 129 5.47 -22.24 -18.34
N SER A 130 5.32 -21.04 -18.90
CA SER A 130 5.87 -20.67 -20.22
C SER A 130 7.39 -20.68 -20.29
N LEU A 131 8.06 -20.50 -19.15
CA LEU A 131 9.52 -20.58 -19.02
C LEU A 131 10.02 -22.02 -18.81
N GLY A 132 9.11 -23.01 -18.84
CA GLY A 132 9.45 -24.43 -18.69
C GLY A 132 9.74 -24.83 -17.23
N VAL A 133 9.30 -24.06 -16.26
CA VAL A 133 9.38 -24.46 -14.84
C VAL A 133 8.47 -25.66 -14.65
N GLN A 134 9.04 -26.77 -14.19
CA GLN A 134 8.32 -28.01 -13.89
C GLN A 134 7.83 -28.01 -12.45
N ASP A 135 6.79 -28.77 -12.17
CA ASP A 135 6.25 -29.00 -10.83
C ASP A 135 5.93 -27.69 -10.07
N ILE A 136 5.26 -26.77 -10.78
CA ILE A 136 4.84 -25.48 -10.19
C ILE A 136 3.94 -25.76 -9.01
N SER A 137 4.28 -25.18 -7.85
CA SER A 137 3.56 -25.34 -6.59
C SER A 137 3.66 -24.05 -5.79
N ASP A 138 2.93 -23.96 -4.67
CA ASP A 138 3.02 -22.83 -3.76
C ASP A 138 4.45 -22.58 -3.22
N TYR A 139 5.32 -23.59 -3.25
CA TYR A 139 6.73 -23.48 -2.85
C TYR A 139 7.66 -23.07 -4.00
N THR A 140 7.16 -22.86 -5.21
CA THR A 140 7.98 -22.43 -6.34
C THR A 140 8.57 -21.06 -6.05
N PRO A 141 9.92 -20.87 -6.08
CA PRO A 141 10.54 -19.61 -5.76
C PRO A 141 10.20 -18.53 -6.78
N VAL A 142 9.96 -17.33 -6.24
CA VAL A 142 9.76 -16.10 -6.99
C VAL A 142 10.58 -15.01 -6.30
N HIS A 143 11.25 -14.16 -7.06
CA HIS A 143 12.08 -13.12 -6.52
C HIS A 143 11.57 -11.75 -6.97
N LEU A 144 11.37 -10.87 -6.01
CA LEU A 144 10.96 -9.50 -6.27
C LEU A 144 12.18 -8.57 -6.10
N LYS A 145 12.41 -7.73 -7.08
CA LYS A 145 13.42 -6.67 -7.03
C LYS A 145 12.71 -5.33 -7.07
N ILE A 146 12.93 -4.52 -6.06
CA ILE A 146 12.31 -3.19 -5.95
C ILE A 146 13.43 -2.15 -5.93
N TYR A 147 13.33 -1.13 -6.79
CA TYR A 147 14.38 -0.11 -6.90
C TYR A 147 13.83 1.22 -7.43
N PRO A 148 14.40 2.37 -6.96
CA PRO A 148 13.99 3.69 -7.41
C PRO A 148 14.54 3.99 -8.82
N VAL A 149 13.83 4.84 -9.57
CA VAL A 149 14.20 5.29 -10.91
C VAL A 149 14.32 6.81 -10.92
N GLY A 150 15.55 7.29 -10.89
CA GLY A 150 15.85 8.71 -11.10
C GLY A 150 15.57 9.64 -9.92
N GLY A 151 15.47 9.12 -8.71
CA GLY A 151 15.20 9.93 -7.50
C GLY A 151 15.70 9.28 -6.22
N THR A 152 15.22 9.77 -5.09
CA THR A 152 15.61 9.29 -3.76
C THR A 152 14.80 8.11 -3.26
N GLY A 153 13.82 7.64 -4.06
CA GLY A 153 12.94 6.55 -3.70
C GLY A 153 11.74 6.98 -2.86
N GLY A 154 11.24 6.08 -2.06
CA GLY A 154 10.05 6.32 -1.27
C GLY A 154 9.65 5.14 -0.41
N ARG A 155 8.39 5.13 0.04
CA ARG A 155 7.82 4.06 0.83
C ARG A 155 6.88 3.23 -0.02
N VAL A 156 7.16 1.94 -0.13
CA VAL A 156 6.32 0.98 -0.86
C VAL A 156 5.56 0.14 0.15
N ILE A 157 4.25 0.05 -0.07
CA ILE A 157 3.37 -0.82 0.70
C ILE A 157 2.76 -1.84 -0.25
N CYS A 158 2.91 -3.13 0.07
CA CYS A 158 2.28 -4.22 -0.66
C CYS A 158 1.31 -4.97 0.24
N MET A 159 0.13 -5.25 -0.29
CA MET A 159 -0.94 -6.00 0.37
C MET A 159 -1.50 -7.07 -0.56
N PRO A 160 -2.19 -8.10 -0.03
CA PRO A 160 -2.90 -9.06 -0.86
C PRO A 160 -3.98 -8.37 -1.71
N TYR A 161 -4.03 -8.69 -3.01
CA TYR A 161 -4.96 -8.04 -3.95
C TYR A 161 -6.43 -8.37 -3.69
N ASN A 162 -6.74 -9.66 -3.46
CA ASN A 162 -8.13 -10.13 -3.39
C ASN A 162 -8.67 -10.30 -1.97
N GLN A 163 -7.81 -10.38 -0.97
CA GLN A 163 -8.23 -10.69 0.41
C GLN A 163 -8.05 -9.50 1.34
N GLY A 164 -7.32 -8.47 0.91
CA GLY A 164 -6.92 -7.37 1.79
C GLY A 164 -5.96 -7.84 2.88
N TYR A 165 -5.58 -6.93 3.74
CA TYR A 165 -4.79 -7.20 4.93
C TYR A 165 -5.63 -6.79 6.15
N HIS A 166 -5.82 -7.73 7.09
CA HIS A 166 -6.51 -7.41 8.34
C HIS A 166 -5.61 -6.51 9.20
N SER A 167 -5.79 -5.22 9.04
CA SER A 167 -5.12 -4.21 9.84
C SER A 167 -5.88 -4.00 11.14
N THR A 168 -5.21 -4.16 12.27
CA THR A 168 -5.82 -4.07 13.60
C THR A 168 -5.14 -2.97 14.42
N CYS A 169 -5.70 -2.62 15.56
CA CYS A 169 -5.08 -1.65 16.47
C CYS A 169 -3.67 -2.05 16.94
N SER A 170 -3.40 -3.34 17.04
CA SER A 170 -2.08 -3.85 17.46
C SER A 170 -1.09 -3.96 16.31
N ASP A 171 -1.57 -4.09 15.08
CA ASP A 171 -0.77 -4.21 13.86
C ASP A 171 -1.38 -3.34 12.77
N CYS A 172 -1.28 -2.02 12.99
CA CYS A 172 -1.99 -1.03 12.21
C CYS A 172 -1.13 -0.55 11.03
N LEU A 173 -1.66 -0.72 9.82
CA LEU A 173 -1.00 -0.29 8.59
C LEU A 173 -1.21 1.21 8.35
N ALA A 174 -0.16 1.87 7.85
CA ALA A 174 -0.26 3.26 7.40
C ALA A 174 -1.05 3.37 6.10
N ILE A 175 -1.82 4.45 5.99
CA ILE A 175 -2.50 4.85 4.75
C ILE A 175 -2.06 6.22 4.29
N PHE A 176 -2.18 6.44 2.99
CA PHE A 176 -1.72 7.65 2.31
C PHE A 176 -2.79 8.15 1.33
N PRO A 177 -2.77 9.43 0.96
CA PRO A 177 -3.56 9.94 -0.15
C PRO A 177 -3.33 9.12 -1.44
N GLU A 178 -4.36 9.00 -2.28
CA GLU A 178 -4.37 8.26 -3.56
C GLU A 178 -4.18 6.75 -3.42
N MET A 179 -4.21 6.22 -2.20
CA MET A 179 -4.15 4.79 -1.95
C MET A 179 -5.52 4.12 -2.17
N THR A 180 -5.49 2.92 -2.75
CA THR A 180 -6.65 2.03 -2.83
C THR A 180 -6.38 0.78 -2.00
N ILE A 181 -7.24 0.49 -1.05
CA ILE A 181 -7.08 -0.62 -0.11
C ILE A 181 -8.24 -1.59 -0.28
N VAL A 182 -7.95 -2.88 -0.34
CA VAL A 182 -8.98 -3.92 -0.24
C VAL A 182 -9.27 -4.17 1.25
N SER A 183 -10.53 -4.03 1.64
CA SER A 183 -11.02 -4.38 2.98
C SER A 183 -11.98 -5.56 2.84
N SER A 184 -11.63 -6.66 3.46
CA SER A 184 -12.39 -7.92 3.44
C SER A 184 -12.64 -8.47 4.84
N HIS A 185 -12.24 -7.75 5.87
CA HIS A 185 -12.48 -8.09 7.27
C HIS A 185 -13.52 -7.14 7.84
N ALA A 186 -14.39 -7.66 8.68
CA ALA A 186 -15.51 -6.89 9.23
C ALA A 186 -15.09 -5.62 9.99
N ASP A 187 -13.83 -5.58 10.42
CA ASP A 187 -13.24 -4.50 11.21
C ASP A 187 -11.76 -4.32 10.79
N ASP A 188 -11.49 -3.35 9.95
CA ASP A 188 -10.14 -2.95 9.59
C ASP A 188 -9.81 -1.58 10.20
N VAL A 189 -8.60 -1.45 10.73
CA VAL A 189 -8.12 -0.18 11.30
C VAL A 189 -6.83 0.23 10.63
N PHE A 190 -6.79 1.44 10.11
CA PHE A 190 -5.60 2.02 9.48
C PHE A 190 -5.22 3.30 10.20
N TYR A 191 -3.92 3.66 10.19
CA TYR A 191 -3.52 4.97 10.67
C TYR A 191 -3.10 5.90 9.53
N LEU A 192 -3.48 7.15 9.69
CA LEU A 192 -3.10 8.25 8.83
C LEU A 192 -2.17 9.19 9.61
N ASP A 193 -0.98 9.43 9.08
CA ASP A 193 -0.14 10.52 9.55
C ASP A 193 -0.51 11.79 8.75
N PRO A 194 -1.05 12.83 9.40
CA PRO A 194 -1.47 14.05 8.69
C PRO A 194 -0.33 14.77 7.94
N THR A 195 0.92 14.46 8.23
CA THR A 195 2.08 15.02 7.50
C THR A 195 2.18 14.54 6.07
N TYR A 196 1.53 13.41 5.73
CA TYR A 196 1.46 12.89 4.37
C TYR A 196 0.46 13.62 3.48
N ILE A 197 -0.42 14.43 4.07
CA ILE A 197 -1.37 15.23 3.31
C ILE A 197 -0.76 16.63 3.15
N PRO A 198 -0.70 17.17 1.93
CA PRO A 198 -0.22 18.54 1.73
C PRO A 198 -1.01 19.56 2.57
N GLN A 199 -0.33 20.57 3.09
CA GLN A 199 -0.97 21.61 3.88
C GLN A 199 -2.09 22.30 3.10
N GLY A 200 -3.23 22.51 3.74
CA GLY A 200 -4.41 23.11 3.12
C GLY A 200 -5.25 22.16 2.28
N LYS A 201 -4.87 20.89 2.20
CA LYS A 201 -5.68 19.85 1.55
C LYS A 201 -6.38 18.98 2.59
N GLY A 202 -7.54 18.43 2.19
CA GLY A 202 -8.29 17.45 2.93
C GLY A 202 -8.14 16.04 2.33
N LEU A 203 -8.73 15.06 2.99
CA LEU A 203 -8.78 13.67 2.52
C LEU A 203 -10.22 13.22 2.38
N ALA A 204 -10.60 12.82 1.18
CA ALA A 204 -11.87 12.18 0.88
C ALA A 204 -11.70 10.65 0.99
N VAL A 205 -12.63 10.00 1.67
CA VAL A 205 -12.68 8.55 1.85
C VAL A 205 -13.91 8.03 1.15
N SER A 206 -13.74 7.17 0.17
CA SER A 206 -14.83 6.51 -0.56
C SER A 206 -14.81 5.02 -0.31
N TRP A 207 -15.99 4.41 -0.33
CA TRP A 207 -16.20 2.98 -0.22
C TRP A 207 -16.82 2.44 -1.50
N ASN A 208 -16.24 1.42 -2.09
CA ASN A 208 -16.76 0.76 -3.28
C ASN A 208 -16.86 -0.75 -3.04
N GLU A 209 -18.11 -1.24 -2.97
CA GLU A 209 -18.44 -2.64 -2.75
C GLU A 209 -19.51 -3.07 -3.76
N PRO A 210 -19.33 -4.22 -4.49
CA PRO A 210 -20.20 -4.60 -5.60
C PRO A 210 -21.69 -4.83 -5.25
N ASN A 211 -21.98 -5.25 -4.02
CA ASN A 211 -23.33 -5.56 -3.57
C ASN A 211 -24.01 -4.39 -2.85
N ALA A 212 -23.42 -3.20 -2.90
CA ALA A 212 -23.92 -1.98 -2.26
C ALA A 212 -24.05 -2.09 -0.71
N ILE A 213 -23.23 -2.93 -0.07
CA ILE A 213 -23.15 -3.02 1.39
C ILE A 213 -22.40 -1.79 1.90
N PRO A 214 -22.98 -1.00 2.83
CA PRO A 214 -22.32 0.20 3.35
C PRO A 214 -21.16 -0.16 4.29
N CYS A 215 -20.26 0.82 4.48
CA CYS A 215 -19.20 0.76 5.47
C CYS A 215 -19.39 1.87 6.50
N HIS A 216 -19.22 1.56 7.78
CA HIS A 216 -19.16 2.55 8.84
C HIS A 216 -17.73 2.98 9.10
N LEU A 217 -17.44 4.27 8.98
CA LEU A 217 -16.17 4.90 9.28
C LEU A 217 -16.23 5.58 10.64
N LYS A 218 -15.27 5.27 11.51
CA LYS A 218 -15.02 5.98 12.76
C LYS A 218 -13.59 6.51 12.75
N ILE A 219 -13.37 7.75 13.16
CA ILE A 219 -12.06 8.39 13.22
C ILE A 219 -11.72 8.72 14.66
N THR A 220 -10.58 8.20 15.13
CA THR A 220 -10.04 8.52 16.46
C THR A 220 -8.65 9.17 16.32
N ARG A 221 -8.17 9.83 17.36
CA ARG A 221 -6.85 10.47 17.34
C ARG A 221 -5.93 9.98 18.44
N ALA A 222 -4.63 10.17 18.20
CA ALA A 222 -3.50 9.85 19.05
C ALA A 222 -3.28 8.36 19.28
N THR A 223 -4.34 7.61 19.59
CA THR A 223 -4.33 6.16 19.75
C THR A 223 -5.56 5.55 19.07
N CYS A 224 -5.49 4.26 18.80
CA CYS A 224 -6.59 3.52 18.18
C CYS A 224 -7.90 3.64 18.97
N ASP A 225 -7.84 3.52 20.30
CA ASP A 225 -8.96 3.70 21.21
C ASP A 225 -9.03 5.14 21.76
N GLY A 226 -8.49 6.11 21.03
CA GLY A 226 -8.42 7.50 21.45
C GLY A 226 -9.73 8.24 21.36
N GLU A 227 -9.64 9.56 21.48
CA GLU A 227 -10.81 10.44 21.36
C GLU A 227 -11.48 10.28 20.00
N LEU A 228 -12.80 10.05 20.03
CA LEU A 228 -13.62 10.04 18.81
C LEU A 228 -13.72 11.44 18.24
N LEU A 229 -13.29 11.61 17.00
CA LEU A 229 -13.37 12.89 16.29
C LEU A 229 -14.54 12.97 15.32
N ALA A 230 -14.86 11.84 14.67
CA ALA A 230 -15.94 11.75 13.69
C ALA A 230 -16.38 10.32 13.49
N GLU A 231 -17.62 10.15 13.04
CA GLU A 231 -18.14 8.88 12.54
C GLU A 231 -19.15 9.15 11.42
N ALA A 232 -19.25 8.24 10.46
CA ALA A 232 -20.17 8.33 9.34
C ALA A 232 -20.39 6.97 8.68
N ASP A 233 -21.58 6.79 8.11
CA ASP A 233 -21.84 5.68 7.19
C ASP A 233 -21.50 6.11 5.78
N ILE A 234 -20.64 5.33 5.10
CA ILE A 234 -20.24 5.55 3.73
C ILE A 234 -20.99 4.57 2.85
N ALA A 235 -21.92 5.08 2.04
CA ALA A 235 -22.61 4.28 1.06
C ALA A 235 -21.65 3.95 -0.12
N THR A 236 -21.90 2.80 -0.74
CA THR A 236 -21.17 2.42 -1.95
C THR A 236 -21.50 3.36 -3.10
N GLY A 237 -20.49 3.76 -3.85
CA GLY A 237 -20.64 4.56 -5.08
C GLY A 237 -20.06 5.97 -4.96
N GLU A 238 -20.83 6.98 -5.43
CA GLU A 238 -20.32 8.34 -5.63
C GLU A 238 -20.13 9.18 -4.35
N GLN A 239 -20.63 8.72 -3.19
CA GLN A 239 -20.52 9.49 -1.96
C GLN A 239 -19.17 9.19 -1.26
N SER A 240 -18.37 10.24 -1.12
CA SER A 240 -17.16 10.20 -0.29
C SER A 240 -17.38 10.96 1.02
N TYR A 241 -16.82 10.43 2.10
CA TYR A 241 -16.72 11.15 3.36
C TYR A 241 -15.48 12.06 3.32
N HIS A 242 -15.68 13.35 3.57
CA HIS A 242 -14.59 14.32 3.59
C HIS A 242 -14.09 14.54 5.02
N ILE A 243 -12.85 14.12 5.30
CA ILE A 243 -12.19 14.42 6.55
C ILE A 243 -11.84 15.92 6.56
N ASP A 244 -12.37 16.66 7.53
CA ASP A 244 -12.22 18.11 7.63
C ASP A 244 -10.75 18.52 7.66
N ILE A 245 -10.40 19.54 6.87
CA ILE A 245 -9.04 20.07 6.78
C ILE A 245 -8.56 20.56 8.15
N ASN A 246 -9.42 21.22 8.92
CA ASN A 246 -9.04 21.71 10.25
C ASN A 246 -8.73 20.55 11.21
N LEU A 247 -9.43 19.44 11.09
CA LEU A 247 -9.15 18.23 11.87
C LEU A 247 -7.75 17.69 11.55
N LEU A 248 -7.41 17.62 10.26
CA LEU A 248 -6.08 17.18 9.80
C LEU A 248 -4.98 18.15 10.24
N GLU A 249 -5.20 19.47 10.12
CA GLU A 249 -4.23 20.48 10.54
C GLU A 249 -4.03 20.48 12.07
N ASN A 250 -5.09 20.32 12.85
CA ASN A 250 -4.98 20.23 14.31
C ASN A 250 -4.17 18.99 14.73
N ALA A 251 -4.43 17.82 14.11
CA ALA A 251 -3.66 16.61 14.38
C ALA A 251 -2.19 16.77 13.96
N ARG A 252 -1.93 17.42 12.81
CA ARG A 252 -0.57 17.74 12.34
C ARG A 252 0.19 18.61 13.32
N VAL A 253 -0.42 19.69 13.81
CA VAL A 253 0.19 20.60 14.79
C VAL A 253 0.48 19.90 16.11
N ALA A 254 -0.42 19.01 16.53
CA ALA A 254 -0.24 18.20 17.73
C ALA A 254 0.80 17.06 17.56
N GLY A 255 1.20 16.74 16.33
CA GLY A 255 2.07 15.60 16.04
C GLY A 255 1.36 14.25 16.29
N GLU A 256 0.05 14.21 16.14
CA GLU A 256 -0.79 13.06 16.44
C GLU A 256 -1.23 12.36 15.15
N ARG A 257 -1.37 11.03 15.22
CA ARG A 257 -1.93 10.21 14.16
C ARG A 257 -3.45 10.18 14.26
N LEU A 258 -4.10 9.98 13.14
CA LEU A 258 -5.52 9.63 13.07
C LEU A 258 -5.67 8.15 12.79
N TYR A 259 -6.62 7.50 13.44
CA TYR A 259 -6.94 6.10 13.21
C TYR A 259 -8.33 6.03 12.58
N LEU A 260 -8.37 5.40 11.41
CA LEU A 260 -9.58 5.21 10.63
C LEU A 260 -10.05 3.76 10.80
N HIS A 261 -11.18 3.58 11.45
CA HIS A 261 -11.81 2.28 11.68
C HIS A 261 -12.89 2.10 10.62
N PHE A 262 -12.78 1.03 9.86
CA PHE A 262 -13.76 0.65 8.86
C PHE A 262 -14.48 -0.60 9.35
N THR A 263 -15.79 -0.50 9.54
CA THR A 263 -16.62 -1.62 9.98
C THR A 263 -17.69 -1.88 8.91
N HIS A 264 -17.80 -3.11 8.46
CA HIS A 264 -18.78 -3.52 7.47
C HIS A 264 -19.23 -4.97 7.71
N ASP A 265 -20.22 -5.44 6.96
CA ASP A 265 -20.66 -6.83 7.02
C ASP A 265 -19.51 -7.77 6.66
N ALA A 266 -19.35 -8.87 7.40
CA ALA A 266 -18.28 -9.83 7.22
C ALA A 266 -18.30 -10.54 5.84
N SER A 267 -19.41 -10.49 5.13
CA SER A 267 -19.53 -11.01 3.75
C SER A 267 -19.11 -10.00 2.68
N ALA A 268 -18.91 -8.72 3.05
CA ALA A 268 -18.52 -7.68 2.12
C ALA A 268 -17.03 -7.74 1.83
N VAL A 269 -16.67 -7.51 0.56
CA VAL A 269 -15.30 -7.25 0.13
C VAL A 269 -15.33 -5.97 -0.68
N GLY A 270 -14.85 -4.90 -0.09
CA GLY A 270 -14.89 -3.59 -0.72
C GLY A 270 -13.51 -2.97 -0.89
N ARG A 271 -13.49 -1.85 -1.57
CA ARG A 271 -12.29 -1.03 -1.76
C ARG A 271 -12.48 0.33 -1.10
N ILE A 272 -11.54 0.67 -0.25
CA ILE A 272 -11.40 2.01 0.33
C ILE A 272 -10.50 2.80 -0.61
N LEU A 273 -11.02 3.93 -1.11
CA LEU A 273 -10.26 4.85 -1.93
C LEU A 273 -10.02 6.14 -1.13
N LEU A 274 -8.78 6.57 -1.13
CA LEU A 274 -8.34 7.77 -0.42
C LEU A 274 -7.90 8.80 -1.45
N GLN A 275 -8.54 9.96 -1.50
CA GLN A 275 -8.24 11.01 -2.46
C GLN A 275 -8.03 12.34 -1.77
N GLU A 276 -7.01 13.07 -2.19
CA GLU A 276 -6.87 14.46 -1.77
C GLU A 276 -7.98 15.32 -2.35
N TYR A 277 -8.48 16.25 -1.56
CA TYR A 277 -9.35 17.30 -2.07
C TYR A 277 -8.87 18.66 -1.62
N GLU A 278 -9.11 19.65 -2.45
CA GLU A 278 -8.91 21.05 -2.09
C GLU A 278 -10.23 21.58 -1.55
N ASN A 279 -10.16 22.30 -0.44
CA ASN A 279 -11.31 23.07 -0.02
C ASN A 279 -11.43 24.25 -1.01
N THR A 280 -12.00 23.96 -2.18
CA THR A 280 -12.50 25.07 -3.00
C THR A 280 -13.49 25.78 -2.09
N PRO A 281 -13.24 27.04 -1.71
CA PRO A 281 -14.23 27.80 -0.95
C PRO A 281 -15.54 27.63 -1.74
N THR A 282 -16.51 27.00 -1.10
CA THR A 282 -17.87 26.86 -1.64
C THR A 282 -18.16 28.19 -2.34
N SER A 283 -18.44 28.13 -3.62
CA SER A 283 -18.61 29.36 -4.38
C SER A 283 -19.63 30.20 -3.62
N LEU A 284 -19.44 31.50 -3.61
CA LEU A 284 -20.39 32.40 -2.94
C LEU A 284 -21.86 32.07 -3.26
N ILE A 285 -22.07 31.38 -4.39
CA ILE A 285 -23.35 30.88 -4.89
C ILE A 285 -23.95 29.79 -4.01
N ASP A 286 -23.13 28.83 -3.49
CA ASP A 286 -23.64 27.74 -2.63
C ASP A 286 -24.02 28.23 -1.25
N VAL A 287 -23.30 29.23 -0.73
CA VAL A 287 -23.66 29.93 0.52
C VAL A 287 -24.94 30.76 0.36
N ILE A 288 -25.24 31.23 -0.86
CA ILE A 288 -26.43 32.03 -1.15
C ILE A 288 -27.69 31.17 -1.27
N THR A 289 -27.59 29.92 -1.72
CA THR A 289 -28.73 29.00 -1.85
C THR A 289 -29.24 28.46 -0.53
N GLU A 290 -28.41 28.35 0.51
CA GLU A 290 -28.80 27.86 1.84
C GLU A 290 -29.23 28.96 2.82
N SER A 291 -29.04 30.24 2.50
CA SER A 291 -29.41 31.35 3.37
C SER A 291 -30.15 32.43 2.56
N GLU A 292 -31.09 33.15 3.18
CA GLU A 292 -31.78 34.34 2.61
C GLU A 292 -30.82 35.49 2.27
N ALA A 293 -29.60 35.20 1.87
CA ALA A 293 -28.56 36.16 1.52
C ALA A 293 -28.82 36.69 0.09
N GLN A 294 -28.80 38.01 -0.06
CA GLN A 294 -28.99 38.69 -1.36
C GLN A 294 -27.74 39.47 -1.69
N ILE A 295 -27.30 39.36 -2.95
CA ILE A 295 -26.29 40.26 -3.52
C ILE A 295 -26.99 41.57 -3.89
N ILE A 296 -26.52 42.67 -3.35
CA ILE A 296 -27.06 44.01 -3.62
C ILE A 296 -25.95 44.85 -4.21
N ILE A 297 -26.28 45.55 -5.31
CA ILE A 297 -25.43 46.60 -5.88
C ILE A 297 -26.09 47.92 -5.51
N ASP A 298 -25.38 48.75 -4.78
CA ASP A 298 -25.89 50.06 -4.37
C ASP A 298 -25.85 51.06 -5.55
N ARG A 299 -26.41 52.26 -5.31
CA ARG A 299 -26.47 53.32 -6.32
C ARG A 299 -25.09 53.82 -6.80
N ASN A 300 -24.05 53.49 -6.05
CA ASN A 300 -22.65 53.86 -6.33
C ASN A 300 -21.91 52.71 -7.04
N GLY A 301 -22.61 51.59 -7.39
CA GLY A 301 -22.03 50.41 -8.02
C GLY A 301 -21.25 49.52 -7.06
N MET A 302 -21.32 49.73 -5.72
CA MET A 302 -20.64 48.89 -4.75
C MET A 302 -21.46 47.63 -4.48
N MET A 303 -20.82 46.51 -4.60
CA MET A 303 -21.42 45.16 -4.39
C MET A 303 -21.23 44.75 -2.93
N TYR A 304 -22.29 44.30 -2.28
CA TYR A 304 -22.26 43.71 -0.95
C TYR A 304 -23.29 42.58 -0.79
N ILE A 305 -23.07 41.73 0.18
CA ILE A 305 -23.99 40.64 0.53
C ILE A 305 -24.83 41.10 1.70
N ARG A 306 -26.17 41.05 1.59
CA ARG A 306 -27.11 41.27 2.67
C ARG A 306 -27.64 39.95 3.19
N ARG A 307 -27.53 39.72 4.49
CA ARG A 307 -28.12 38.59 5.20
C ARG A 307 -29.00 39.09 6.34
N GLY A 308 -30.29 39.01 6.14
CA GLY A 308 -31.23 39.69 7.06
C GLY A 308 -30.99 41.20 7.08
N ASN A 309 -30.71 41.76 8.27
CA ASN A 309 -30.41 43.17 8.46
C ASN A 309 -28.91 43.52 8.39
N GLU A 310 -28.06 42.54 8.18
CA GLU A 310 -26.60 42.73 8.14
C GLU A 310 -26.07 42.82 6.73
N ARG A 311 -24.97 43.57 6.56
CA ARG A 311 -24.28 43.72 5.28
C ARG A 311 -22.85 43.24 5.43
N TYR A 312 -22.35 42.61 4.36
CA TYR A 312 -21.00 42.08 4.33
C TYR A 312 -20.33 42.45 3.00
N THR A 313 -19.05 42.70 3.02
CA THR A 313 -18.27 42.83 1.78
C THR A 313 -18.33 41.49 1.03
N VAL A 314 -17.98 41.49 -0.27
CA VAL A 314 -17.83 40.24 -1.08
C VAL A 314 -16.76 39.31 -0.52
N LEU A 315 -15.91 39.79 0.36
CA LEU A 315 -14.89 38.99 1.08
C LEU A 315 -15.38 38.48 2.44
N GLY A 316 -16.68 38.69 2.78
CA GLY A 316 -17.28 38.18 4.00
C GLY A 316 -17.09 39.08 5.25
N ASN A 317 -16.44 40.23 5.14
CA ASN A 317 -16.30 41.16 6.27
C ASN A 317 -17.60 41.94 6.51
N LYS A 318 -18.07 41.99 7.75
CA LYS A 318 -19.27 42.73 8.13
C LYS A 318 -19.03 44.23 7.93
N LEU A 319 -19.99 44.92 7.30
CA LEU A 319 -20.01 46.36 7.02
C LEU A 319 -20.75 47.14 8.11
#